data_aa09fb8b1f615ce19ba0c27778a09ca1
#
_entry.id   aa09fb8b1f615ce19ba0c27778a09ca1
#
_cell.length_a   1.000
_cell.length_b   1.000
_cell.length_c   1.000
_cell.angle_alpha   90.00
_cell.angle_beta   90.00
_cell.angle_gamma   90.00
#
_symmetry.space_group_name_H-M   'P 1'
#
loop_
_entity.id
_entity.type
_entity.pdbx_description
1 polymer ?
#
loop_
_entity_poly.entity_id
_entity_poly.type
_entity_poly.pdbx_seq_one_letter_code
_entity_poly.pdbx_strand_id
1 'polypeptide(L)'
;PQLHMPSRRQRQMFIRDRSDSMHVATFQFQNSFIDETIDSIGFRIRGNTSRGSAKKSFKVDFNHFIRGRNFYNLEKLNLNGEHNDPSIVRSKLCWDFYQDIGMKSSRASHVTLYVNNEYFGLYLSVEHIDDTFISKNFDNDNGNLWKCIWPADLTFRGQYPEDYHPYYSETRPYDLKTNRDLYDYSKLARLIRIIHNTPDSLEAVLDIKTTLQYLAMNILTGSWDDYRFLRNNFYLYHNPDNDLIHWIPYDYDNTFGIDWFDID
;
A
#
# COMPACT_ATOMS: atom_id res chain seq x y z
N PRO A 1 -15.70 -13.05 -2.05
CA PRO A 1 -14.63 -13.96 -2.47
C PRO A 1 -14.51 -15.11 -1.48
N GLN A 2 -14.48 -16.35 -2.00
CA GLN A 2 -14.24 -17.55 -1.21
C GLN A 2 -12.79 -18.00 -1.40
N LEU A 3 -12.08 -18.25 -0.32
CA LEU A 3 -10.73 -18.80 -0.32
C LEU A 3 -10.75 -20.22 0.23
N HIS A 4 -10.42 -21.21 -0.59
CA HIS A 4 -10.23 -22.59 -0.15
C HIS A 4 -8.80 -22.80 0.33
N MET A 5 -8.63 -23.19 1.59
CA MET A 5 -7.34 -23.48 2.21
C MET A 5 -7.24 -24.91 2.72
N PRO A 6 -6.01 -25.43 2.92
CA PRO A 6 -5.78 -26.78 3.44
C PRO A 6 -6.27 -26.98 4.88
N SER A 7 -6.16 -28.19 5.42
CA SER A 7 -6.75 -28.75 6.64
C SER A 7 -6.76 -27.85 7.91
N ARG A 8 -7.61 -28.19 8.89
CA ARG A 8 -7.82 -27.48 10.17
C ARG A 8 -6.53 -27.21 10.98
N ARG A 9 -5.52 -28.08 10.88
CA ARG A 9 -4.22 -27.93 11.56
C ARG A 9 -3.34 -26.87 10.90
N GLN A 10 -3.37 -26.78 9.57
CA GLN A 10 -2.67 -25.75 8.81
C GLN A 10 -3.34 -24.37 8.98
N ARG A 11 -4.67 -24.30 9.19
CA ARG A 11 -5.40 -23.06 9.50
C ARG A 11 -4.91 -22.39 10.78
N GLN A 12 -4.74 -23.12 11.87
CA GLN A 12 -4.29 -22.58 13.16
C GLN A 12 -2.82 -22.14 13.11
N MET A 13 -1.98 -22.85 12.35
CA MET A 13 -0.58 -22.50 12.15
C MET A 13 -0.46 -21.23 11.31
N PHE A 14 -1.24 -21.10 10.23
CA PHE A 14 -1.24 -19.97 9.33
C PHE A 14 -1.70 -18.66 10.03
N ILE A 15 -2.77 -18.70 10.81
CA ILE A 15 -3.31 -17.52 11.52
C ILE A 15 -2.37 -17.05 12.65
N ARG A 16 -1.47 -17.91 13.12
CA ARG A 16 -0.48 -17.60 14.15
C ARG A 16 0.90 -17.26 13.59
N ASP A 17 1.14 -17.55 12.32
CA ASP A 17 2.43 -17.33 11.68
C ASP A 17 2.63 -15.82 11.41
N ARG A 18 3.68 -15.25 11.98
CA ARG A 18 4.13 -13.88 11.71
C ARG A 18 5.07 -13.81 10.50
N SER A 19 5.30 -14.92 9.81
CA SER A 19 6.21 -14.96 8.66
C SER A 19 5.61 -14.24 7.44
N ASP A 20 6.47 -13.78 6.55
CA ASP A 20 6.09 -13.24 5.25
C ASP A 20 5.96 -14.32 4.16
N SER A 21 6.01 -15.59 4.56
CA SER A 21 5.92 -16.72 3.64
C SER A 21 4.58 -16.77 2.95
N MET A 22 4.61 -16.95 1.64
CA MET A 22 3.40 -17.18 0.85
C MET A 22 3.00 -18.65 0.89
N HIS A 23 1.73 -18.89 1.14
CA HIS A 23 1.11 -20.21 1.10
C HIS A 23 0.30 -20.36 -0.18
N VAL A 24 0.29 -21.55 -0.75
CA VAL A 24 -0.55 -21.85 -1.92
C VAL A 24 -2.00 -21.94 -1.49
N ALA A 25 -2.88 -21.29 -2.26
CA ALA A 25 -4.33 -21.33 -2.03
C ALA A 25 -5.09 -21.26 -3.36
N THR A 26 -6.39 -21.54 -3.31
CA THR A 26 -7.33 -21.28 -4.41
C THR A 26 -8.14 -20.04 -4.04
N PHE A 27 -8.20 -19.08 -4.95
CA PHE A 27 -8.99 -17.88 -4.83
C PHE A 27 -10.27 -18.04 -5.64
N GLN A 28 -11.42 -17.76 -5.04
CA GLN A 28 -12.69 -17.66 -5.74
C GLN A 28 -13.28 -16.27 -5.48
N PHE A 29 -13.71 -15.61 -6.54
CA PHE A 29 -14.44 -14.35 -6.47
C PHE A 29 -15.81 -14.53 -7.09
N GLN A 30 -16.84 -14.13 -6.36
CA GLN A 30 -18.21 -14.18 -6.84
C GLN A 30 -18.96 -12.88 -6.52
N ASN A 31 -19.64 -12.35 -7.54
CA ASN A 31 -20.64 -11.28 -7.42
C ASN A 31 -21.73 -11.50 -8.45
N SER A 32 -22.60 -10.50 -8.70
CA SER A 32 -23.68 -10.60 -9.69
C SER A 32 -23.22 -10.72 -11.15
N PHE A 33 -21.95 -10.44 -11.45
CA PHE A 33 -21.41 -10.38 -12.82
C PHE A 33 -20.24 -11.34 -13.03
N ILE A 34 -19.54 -11.71 -11.96
CA ILE A 34 -18.29 -12.47 -12.01
C ILE A 34 -18.42 -13.68 -11.08
N ASP A 35 -18.12 -14.87 -11.60
CA ASP A 35 -17.87 -16.09 -10.81
C ASP A 35 -16.61 -16.72 -11.39
N GLU A 36 -15.47 -16.48 -10.71
CA GLU A 36 -14.16 -16.89 -11.19
C GLU A 36 -13.35 -17.56 -10.10
N THR A 37 -12.67 -18.63 -10.47
CA THR A 37 -11.79 -19.39 -9.60
C THR A 37 -10.39 -19.44 -10.17
N ILE A 38 -9.40 -19.07 -9.37
CA ILE A 38 -7.97 -19.11 -9.70
C ILE A 38 -7.26 -19.96 -8.66
N ASP A 39 -6.68 -21.07 -9.09
CA ASP A 39 -5.88 -21.95 -8.24
C ASP A 39 -4.44 -21.44 -8.07
N SER A 40 -3.68 -22.04 -7.16
CA SER A 40 -2.25 -21.83 -7.00
C SER A 40 -1.84 -20.36 -6.86
N ILE A 41 -2.68 -19.56 -6.17
CA ILE A 41 -2.34 -18.19 -5.79
C ILE A 41 -1.48 -18.17 -4.53
N GLY A 42 -0.68 -17.10 -4.36
CA GLY A 42 0.00 -16.81 -3.10
C GLY A 42 -0.95 -16.14 -2.11
N PHE A 43 -0.97 -16.64 -0.87
CA PHE A 43 -1.77 -16.08 0.20
C PHE A 43 -0.97 -16.00 1.49
N ARG A 44 -1.02 -14.85 2.19
CA ARG A 44 -0.36 -14.67 3.49
C ARG A 44 -1.04 -13.62 4.35
N ILE A 45 -0.74 -13.63 5.64
CA ILE A 45 -1.05 -12.51 6.51
C ILE A 45 -0.20 -11.30 6.11
N ARG A 46 -0.80 -10.11 6.15
CA ARG A 46 -0.12 -8.83 5.94
C ARG A 46 -0.29 -7.90 7.14
N GLY A 47 0.42 -6.79 7.10
CA GLY A 47 0.43 -5.75 8.13
C GLY A 47 1.73 -5.76 8.93
N ASN A 48 1.87 -4.79 9.82
CA ASN A 48 2.94 -4.69 10.80
C ASN A 48 2.32 -4.82 12.19
N THR A 49 1.82 -3.74 12.77
CA THR A 49 1.13 -3.72 14.06
C THR A 49 -0.16 -4.54 14.04
N SER A 50 -0.93 -4.45 12.95
CA SER A 50 -2.19 -5.19 12.74
C SER A 50 -2.05 -6.71 12.70
N ARG A 51 -0.84 -7.26 12.59
CA ARG A 51 -0.62 -8.72 12.71
C ARG A 51 -0.98 -9.27 14.09
N GLY A 52 -0.94 -8.45 15.13
CA GLY A 52 -1.39 -8.79 16.47
C GLY A 52 -2.91 -8.85 16.66
N SER A 53 -3.67 -8.18 15.80
CA SER A 53 -5.13 -8.03 15.94
C SER A 53 -5.87 -9.35 15.82
N ALA A 54 -7.06 -9.43 16.43
CA ALA A 54 -7.93 -10.59 16.30
C ALA A 54 -8.37 -10.80 14.84
N LYS A 55 -8.74 -9.71 14.15
CA LYS A 55 -9.09 -9.70 12.74
C LYS A 55 -7.85 -9.40 11.89
N LYS A 56 -7.32 -10.41 11.22
CA LYS A 56 -6.10 -10.34 10.42
C LYS A 56 -6.37 -9.71 9.06
N SER A 57 -5.40 -8.98 8.52
CA SER A 57 -5.36 -8.57 7.12
C SER A 57 -4.57 -9.58 6.29
N PHE A 58 -4.95 -9.72 5.01
CA PHE A 58 -4.33 -10.70 4.12
C PHE A 58 -3.85 -10.06 2.83
N LYS A 59 -2.86 -10.70 2.22
CA LYS A 59 -2.40 -10.42 0.86
C LYS A 59 -2.68 -11.63 -0.01
N VAL A 60 -3.29 -11.36 -1.17
CA VAL A 60 -3.41 -12.30 -2.29
C VAL A 60 -2.39 -11.88 -3.34
N ASP A 61 -1.68 -12.85 -3.92
CA ASP A 61 -0.70 -12.64 -4.98
C ASP A 61 -0.96 -13.67 -6.09
N PHE A 62 -1.55 -13.22 -7.19
CA PHE A 62 -1.92 -14.10 -8.31
C PHE A 62 -0.70 -14.55 -9.11
N ASN A 63 0.38 -13.75 -9.05
CA ASN A 63 1.60 -13.93 -9.83
C ASN A 63 2.70 -14.71 -9.09
N HIS A 64 2.49 -15.04 -7.80
CA HIS A 64 3.56 -15.59 -6.94
C HIS A 64 4.08 -16.96 -7.39
N PHE A 65 3.20 -17.93 -7.59
CA PHE A 65 3.57 -19.29 -7.98
C PHE A 65 3.56 -19.51 -9.49
N ILE A 66 2.74 -18.77 -10.21
CA ILE A 66 2.61 -18.86 -11.67
C ILE A 66 2.74 -17.46 -12.24
N ARG A 67 3.87 -17.17 -12.87
CA ARG A 67 4.18 -15.86 -13.43
C ARG A 67 3.22 -15.46 -14.55
N GLY A 68 2.93 -14.15 -14.62
CA GLY A 68 2.02 -13.56 -15.61
C GLY A 68 0.54 -13.69 -15.28
N ARG A 69 0.18 -14.32 -14.16
CA ARG A 69 -1.21 -14.38 -13.72
C ARG A 69 -1.67 -13.08 -13.09
N ASN A 70 -2.90 -12.74 -13.38
CA ASN A 70 -3.59 -11.61 -12.77
C ASN A 70 -5.10 -11.92 -12.66
N PHE A 71 -5.79 -11.12 -11.86
CA PHE A 71 -7.25 -11.10 -11.74
C PHE A 71 -7.73 -9.73 -12.18
N TYR A 72 -8.33 -9.62 -13.36
CA TYR A 72 -8.79 -8.35 -13.97
C TYR A 72 -7.71 -7.26 -13.92
N ASN A 73 -6.52 -7.59 -14.41
CA ASN A 73 -5.33 -6.74 -14.40
C ASN A 73 -4.85 -6.34 -12.98
N LEU A 74 -5.11 -7.17 -11.97
CA LEU A 74 -4.53 -7.07 -10.65
C LEU A 74 -3.60 -8.25 -10.42
N GLU A 75 -2.32 -8.00 -10.22
CA GLU A 75 -1.40 -9.06 -9.80
C GLU A 75 -1.54 -9.37 -8.31
N LYS A 76 -1.92 -8.38 -7.53
CA LYS A 76 -2.02 -8.49 -6.07
C LYS A 76 -3.24 -7.77 -5.54
N LEU A 77 -3.78 -8.27 -4.44
CA LEU A 77 -4.92 -7.73 -3.75
C LEU A 77 -4.68 -7.72 -2.25
N ASN A 78 -5.06 -6.65 -1.59
CA ASN A 78 -5.02 -6.55 -0.13
C ASN A 78 -6.44 -6.72 0.42
N LEU A 79 -6.60 -7.61 1.38
CA LEU A 79 -7.84 -7.78 2.14
C LEU A 79 -7.59 -7.22 3.54
N ASN A 80 -7.96 -5.97 3.74
CA ASN A 80 -7.72 -5.27 4.99
C ASN A 80 -8.81 -5.60 6.01
N GLY A 81 -8.39 -6.03 7.19
CA GLY A 81 -9.29 -6.31 8.31
C GLY A 81 -9.78 -5.05 9.02
N GLU A 82 -9.15 -3.89 8.74
CA GLU A 82 -9.47 -2.59 9.36
C GLU A 82 -9.48 -2.69 10.90
N HIS A 83 -8.32 -3.00 11.48
CA HIS A 83 -8.24 -3.43 12.89
C HIS A 83 -8.56 -2.31 13.89
N ASN A 84 -8.33 -1.06 13.52
CA ASN A 84 -8.66 0.12 14.32
C ASN A 84 -10.02 0.74 13.92
N ASP A 85 -10.70 0.18 12.93
CA ASP A 85 -11.98 0.67 12.45
C ASP A 85 -13.09 -0.39 12.54
N PRO A 86 -13.83 -0.45 13.64
CA PRO A 86 -14.97 -1.37 13.76
C PRO A 86 -16.07 -1.15 12.71
N SER A 87 -16.16 0.07 12.17
CA SER A 87 -17.14 0.42 11.12
C SER A 87 -16.73 -0.08 9.74
N ILE A 88 -15.45 -0.30 9.51
CA ILE A 88 -14.83 -0.68 8.21
C ILE A 88 -15.17 0.34 7.09
N VAL A 89 -15.33 1.62 7.45
CA VAL A 89 -15.76 2.69 6.54
C VAL A 89 -14.67 3.74 6.33
N ARG A 90 -13.82 4.00 7.32
CA ARG A 90 -12.86 5.11 7.31
C ARG A 90 -11.91 5.08 6.12
N SER A 91 -11.17 3.99 5.96
CA SER A 91 -10.30 3.82 4.79
C SER A 91 -11.06 3.92 3.48
N LYS A 92 -12.28 3.33 3.41
CA LYS A 92 -13.10 3.38 2.18
C LYS A 92 -13.46 4.81 1.81
N LEU A 93 -13.89 5.63 2.77
CA LEU A 93 -14.19 7.05 2.54
C LEU A 93 -12.97 7.82 2.06
N CYS A 94 -11.80 7.58 2.65
CA CYS A 94 -10.56 8.22 2.21
C CYS A 94 -10.24 7.86 0.76
N TRP A 95 -10.35 6.59 0.37
CA TRP A 95 -10.08 6.15 -1.00
C TRP A 95 -11.06 6.79 -1.99
N ASP A 96 -12.33 6.88 -1.66
CA ASP A 96 -13.33 7.55 -2.50
C ASP A 96 -13.03 9.04 -2.63
N PHE A 97 -12.73 9.75 -1.55
CA PHE A 97 -12.38 11.17 -1.61
C PHE A 97 -11.13 11.42 -2.47
N TYR A 98 -10.10 10.58 -2.39
CA TYR A 98 -8.94 10.73 -3.26
C TYR A 98 -9.29 10.54 -4.73
N GLN A 99 -10.16 9.60 -5.06
CA GLN A 99 -10.63 9.40 -6.42
C GLN A 99 -11.49 10.56 -6.91
N ASP A 100 -12.40 11.07 -6.07
CA ASP A 100 -13.28 12.20 -6.38
C ASP A 100 -12.51 13.48 -6.69
N ILE A 101 -11.38 13.73 -6.01
CA ILE A 101 -10.51 14.86 -6.32
C ILE A 101 -9.53 14.59 -7.48
N GLY A 102 -9.63 13.45 -8.13
CA GLY A 102 -8.79 13.05 -9.26
C GLY A 102 -7.35 12.70 -8.90
N MET A 103 -7.08 12.37 -7.63
CA MET A 103 -5.76 11.93 -7.20
C MET A 103 -5.58 10.44 -7.46
N LYS A 104 -4.44 10.03 -7.99
CA LYS A 104 -4.11 8.64 -8.23
C LYS A 104 -4.00 7.89 -6.89
N SER A 105 -4.96 7.00 -6.65
CA SER A 105 -5.09 6.28 -5.38
C SER A 105 -5.63 4.87 -5.60
N SER A 106 -5.47 4.00 -4.59
CA SER A 106 -6.00 2.64 -4.65
C SER A 106 -7.52 2.65 -4.75
N ARG A 107 -8.07 1.78 -5.60
CA ARG A 107 -9.49 1.44 -5.58
C ARG A 107 -9.77 0.55 -4.38
N ALA A 108 -10.93 0.74 -3.76
CA ALA A 108 -11.33 -0.05 -2.60
C ALA A 108 -12.81 -0.43 -2.65
N SER A 109 -13.13 -1.65 -2.23
CA SER A 109 -14.51 -2.14 -2.16
C SER A 109 -14.69 -3.09 -0.99
N HIS A 110 -15.86 -3.07 -0.37
CA HIS A 110 -16.19 -4.04 0.65
C HIS A 110 -16.41 -5.42 0.06
N VAL A 111 -15.91 -6.44 0.73
CA VAL A 111 -16.06 -7.84 0.35
C VAL A 111 -16.33 -8.70 1.58
N THR A 112 -17.17 -9.72 1.43
CA THR A 112 -17.30 -10.79 2.42
C THR A 112 -16.23 -11.83 2.18
N LEU A 113 -15.43 -12.11 3.19
CA LEU A 113 -14.37 -13.11 3.12
C LEU A 113 -14.84 -14.42 3.73
N TYR A 114 -14.67 -15.50 2.96
CA TYR A 114 -14.79 -16.86 3.43
C TYR A 114 -13.44 -17.57 3.30
N VAL A 115 -13.06 -18.33 4.31
CA VAL A 115 -11.85 -19.16 4.29
C VAL A 115 -12.28 -20.59 4.53
N ASN A 116 -12.05 -21.46 3.56
CA ASN A 116 -12.53 -22.87 3.58
C ASN A 116 -14.03 -22.99 3.89
N ASN A 117 -14.86 -22.18 3.23
CA ASN A 117 -16.31 -22.11 3.38
C ASN A 117 -16.80 -21.63 4.77
N GLU A 118 -15.91 -21.18 5.64
CA GLU A 118 -16.28 -20.55 6.90
C GLU A 118 -16.29 -19.02 6.71
N TYR A 119 -17.34 -18.35 7.14
CA TYR A 119 -17.43 -16.88 7.13
C TYR A 119 -16.35 -16.28 8.02
N PHE A 120 -15.50 -15.47 7.45
CA PHE A 120 -14.36 -14.85 8.14
C PHE A 120 -14.59 -13.37 8.47
N GLY A 121 -15.55 -12.74 7.81
CA GLY A 121 -15.97 -11.37 8.09
C GLY A 121 -16.10 -10.49 6.86
N LEU A 122 -16.50 -9.25 7.10
CA LEU A 122 -16.47 -8.16 6.12
C LEU A 122 -15.05 -7.58 6.08
N TYR A 123 -14.49 -7.40 4.90
CA TYR A 123 -13.15 -6.88 4.65
C TYR A 123 -13.19 -5.72 3.67
N LEU A 124 -12.19 -4.85 3.72
CA LEU A 124 -11.94 -3.90 2.65
C LEU A 124 -10.91 -4.51 1.69
N SER A 125 -11.34 -4.76 0.44
CA SER A 125 -10.47 -5.15 -0.66
C SER A 125 -9.84 -3.89 -1.23
N VAL A 126 -8.52 -3.76 -1.13
CA VAL A 126 -7.77 -2.56 -1.55
C VAL A 126 -6.76 -2.95 -2.62
N GLU A 127 -6.77 -2.21 -3.72
CA GLU A 127 -5.80 -2.37 -4.81
C GLU A 127 -4.37 -2.22 -4.28
N HIS A 128 -3.49 -3.13 -4.68
CA HIS A 128 -2.09 -3.05 -4.28
C HIS A 128 -1.35 -2.02 -5.14
N ILE A 129 -0.52 -1.17 -4.52
CA ILE A 129 0.33 -0.23 -5.22
C ILE A 129 1.62 -0.95 -5.63
N ASP A 130 1.73 -1.26 -6.91
CA ASP A 130 2.87 -1.93 -7.55
C ASP A 130 2.97 -1.51 -9.04
N ASP A 131 3.74 -2.26 -9.82
CA ASP A 131 3.95 -2.02 -11.24
C ASP A 131 2.64 -1.94 -12.00
N THR A 132 1.68 -2.82 -11.68
CA THR A 132 0.35 -2.83 -12.31
C THR A 132 -0.46 -1.57 -11.97
N PHE A 133 -0.36 -1.08 -10.74
CA PHE A 133 -0.98 0.19 -10.34
C PHE A 133 -0.35 1.35 -11.12
N ILE A 134 0.97 1.37 -11.26
CA ILE A 134 1.67 2.43 -11.98
C ILE A 134 1.27 2.44 -13.45
N SER A 135 1.28 1.28 -14.13
CA SER A 135 0.93 1.20 -15.56
C SER A 135 -0.51 1.60 -15.89
N LYS A 136 -1.42 1.51 -14.92
CA LYS A 136 -2.82 1.99 -15.07
C LYS A 136 -2.98 3.49 -14.87
N ASN A 137 -2.13 4.09 -14.06
CA ASN A 137 -2.30 5.45 -13.58
C ASN A 137 -1.36 6.47 -14.23
N PHE A 138 -0.29 6.00 -14.87
CA PHE A 138 0.71 6.84 -15.52
C PHE A 138 0.96 6.31 -16.93
N ASP A 139 1.12 7.21 -17.89
CA ASP A 139 1.39 6.84 -19.30
C ASP A 139 2.76 6.18 -19.46
N ASN A 140 3.71 6.55 -18.60
CA ASN A 140 5.03 5.95 -18.53
C ASN A 140 5.22 5.26 -17.18
N ASP A 141 5.38 3.95 -17.20
CA ASP A 141 5.53 3.10 -16.02
C ASP A 141 6.98 2.72 -15.70
N ASN A 142 7.96 3.29 -16.44
CA ASN A 142 9.38 3.00 -16.24
C ASN A 142 10.03 3.76 -15.08
N GLY A 143 9.24 4.51 -14.31
CA GLY A 143 9.71 5.29 -13.17
C GLY A 143 9.97 4.46 -11.91
N ASN A 144 10.67 5.09 -10.98
CA ASN A 144 10.95 4.49 -9.69
C ASN A 144 9.82 4.75 -8.71
N LEU A 145 9.31 3.69 -8.09
CA LEU A 145 8.29 3.72 -7.05
C LEU A 145 8.93 3.36 -5.71
N TRP A 146 8.86 4.26 -4.74
CA TRP A 146 9.30 4.00 -3.37
C TRP A 146 8.09 3.88 -2.44
N LYS A 147 8.01 2.78 -1.70
CA LYS A 147 7.13 2.69 -0.54
C LYS A 147 7.80 3.37 0.64
N CYS A 148 7.16 4.40 1.16
CA CYS A 148 7.67 5.21 2.25
C CYS A 148 7.03 4.76 3.57
N ILE A 149 7.86 4.18 4.44
CA ILE A 149 7.48 3.70 5.76
C ILE A 149 8.35 4.37 6.83
N TRP A 150 7.95 4.29 8.08
CA TRP A 150 8.67 4.92 9.18
C TRP A 150 10.17 4.57 9.19
N PRO A 151 11.04 5.56 9.34
CA PRO A 151 10.86 7.02 9.36
C PRO A 151 11.19 7.67 7.99
N ALA A 152 10.25 7.66 7.04
CA ALA A 152 10.43 8.31 5.74
C ALA A 152 10.24 9.84 5.86
N ASP A 153 11.19 10.51 6.48
CA ASP A 153 11.12 11.89 6.94
C ASP A 153 11.60 12.93 5.92
N LEU A 154 12.11 12.50 4.77
CA LEU A 154 12.75 13.34 3.74
C LEU A 154 13.88 14.24 4.29
N THR A 155 14.51 13.83 5.41
CA THR A 155 15.64 14.54 6.00
C THR A 155 16.88 14.41 5.12
N PHE A 156 17.60 15.51 4.93
CA PHE A 156 18.86 15.51 4.19
C PHE A 156 19.94 14.74 4.96
N ARG A 157 20.43 13.66 4.37
CA ARG A 157 21.45 12.76 4.96
C ARG A 157 22.77 12.81 4.20
N GLY A 158 22.75 13.33 2.98
CA GLY A 158 23.89 13.46 2.10
C GLY A 158 23.46 13.75 0.68
N GLN A 159 24.45 13.93 -0.20
CA GLN A 159 24.19 14.29 -1.60
C GLN A 159 24.14 13.07 -2.54
N TYR A 160 24.51 11.89 -2.06
CA TYR A 160 24.63 10.70 -2.87
C TYR A 160 23.37 9.83 -2.78
N PRO A 161 22.98 9.11 -3.83
CA PRO A 161 21.84 8.19 -3.81
C PRO A 161 21.92 7.14 -2.70
N GLU A 162 23.13 6.67 -2.41
CA GLU A 162 23.44 5.64 -1.40
C GLU A 162 23.07 6.07 0.02
N ASP A 163 23.04 7.38 0.30
CA ASP A 163 22.68 7.93 1.60
C ASP A 163 21.19 7.66 1.95
N TYR A 164 20.38 7.27 0.97
CA TYR A 164 18.94 7.02 1.09
C TYR A 164 18.57 5.55 0.89
N HIS A 165 19.55 4.68 0.71
CA HIS A 165 19.30 3.24 0.65
C HIS A 165 18.68 2.75 1.97
N PRO A 166 17.73 1.79 1.93
CA PRO A 166 17.19 1.20 3.15
C PRO A 166 18.31 0.54 3.96
N TYR A 167 18.36 0.84 5.25
CA TYR A 167 19.26 0.14 6.15
C TYR A 167 18.88 -1.33 6.23
N TYR A 168 19.85 -2.22 6.30
CA TYR A 168 19.66 -3.68 6.40
C TYR A 168 19.05 -4.14 7.74
N SER A 169 18.85 -3.24 8.68
CA SER A 169 18.10 -3.47 9.89
C SER A 169 16.60 -3.25 9.66
N GLU A 170 15.80 -3.26 10.69
CA GLU A 170 14.34 -3.30 10.69
C GLU A 170 13.64 -2.13 9.96
N THR A 171 14.33 -1.04 9.63
CA THR A 171 13.75 0.15 9.00
C THR A 171 14.11 0.27 7.52
N ARG A 172 13.09 0.42 6.68
CA ARG A 172 13.23 0.63 5.23
C ARG A 172 12.47 1.89 4.81
N PRO A 173 12.95 3.08 5.17
CA PRO A 173 12.18 4.31 4.99
C PRO A 173 11.77 4.58 3.54
N TYR A 174 12.57 4.13 2.55
CA TYR A 174 12.28 4.30 1.12
C TYR A 174 12.51 2.97 0.40
N ASP A 175 11.56 2.04 0.51
CA ASP A 175 11.69 0.70 -0.07
C ASP A 175 11.31 0.73 -1.56
N LEU A 176 12.31 0.62 -2.44
CA LEU A 176 12.14 0.62 -3.89
C LEU A 176 11.30 -0.59 -4.36
N LYS A 177 10.22 -0.33 -5.11
CA LYS A 177 9.25 -1.34 -5.55
C LYS A 177 9.34 -1.68 -7.03
N THR A 178 9.71 -0.72 -7.87
CA THR A 178 9.99 -0.91 -9.30
C THR A 178 11.49 -0.82 -9.56
N ASN A 179 11.96 -1.26 -10.72
CA ASN A 179 13.36 -1.12 -11.18
C ASN A 179 14.41 -1.58 -10.14
N ARG A 180 14.11 -2.64 -9.39
CA ARG A 180 14.94 -3.10 -8.27
C ARG A 180 16.35 -3.51 -8.69
N ASP A 181 16.52 -3.97 -9.92
CA ASP A 181 17.81 -4.39 -10.46
C ASP A 181 18.75 -3.18 -10.70
N LEU A 182 18.18 -2.02 -11.02
CA LEU A 182 18.94 -0.77 -11.17
C LEU A 182 19.27 -0.13 -9.83
N TYR A 183 18.42 -0.32 -8.82
CA TYR A 183 18.56 0.18 -7.45
C TYR A 183 18.91 1.68 -7.37
N ASP A 184 18.31 2.47 -8.28
CA ASP A 184 18.61 3.90 -8.44
C ASP A 184 17.76 4.77 -7.51
N TYR A 185 18.42 5.51 -6.64
CA TYR A 185 17.84 6.48 -5.71
C TYR A 185 18.16 7.93 -6.08
N SER A 186 18.74 8.18 -7.26
CA SER A 186 19.19 9.52 -7.68
C SER A 186 18.08 10.58 -7.66
N LYS A 187 16.87 10.21 -8.10
CA LYS A 187 15.73 11.13 -8.14
C LYS A 187 15.20 11.45 -6.73
N LEU A 188 15.19 10.47 -5.83
CA LEU A 188 14.85 10.71 -4.43
C LEU A 188 15.89 11.59 -3.73
N ALA A 189 17.17 11.32 -3.91
CA ALA A 189 18.27 12.15 -3.39
C ALA A 189 18.19 13.59 -3.92
N ARG A 190 17.88 13.76 -5.22
CA ARG A 190 17.66 15.09 -5.83
C ARG A 190 16.49 15.82 -5.18
N LEU A 191 15.34 15.17 -4.98
CA LEU A 191 14.18 15.76 -4.30
C LEU A 191 14.57 16.25 -2.90
N ILE A 192 15.16 15.36 -2.09
CA ILE A 192 15.52 15.68 -0.70
C ILE A 192 16.54 16.82 -0.65
N ARG A 193 17.55 16.81 -1.52
CA ARG A 193 18.52 17.91 -1.61
C ARG A 193 17.85 19.25 -1.93
N ILE A 194 16.89 19.28 -2.86
CA ILE A 194 16.18 20.50 -3.24
C ILE A 194 15.31 20.99 -2.09
N ILE A 195 14.59 20.12 -1.40
CA ILE A 195 13.79 20.48 -0.22
C ILE A 195 14.62 21.27 0.78
N HIS A 196 15.87 20.85 1.03
CA HIS A 196 16.70 21.43 2.08
C HIS A 196 17.58 22.59 1.63
N ASN A 197 18.10 22.56 0.40
CA ASN A 197 19.12 23.51 -0.04
C ASN A 197 18.59 24.59 -0.98
N THR A 198 17.55 24.30 -1.76
CA THR A 198 17.00 25.21 -2.78
C THR A 198 15.47 25.07 -2.89
N PRO A 199 14.71 25.29 -1.80
CA PRO A 199 13.26 25.02 -1.77
C PRO A 199 12.46 25.80 -2.82
N ASP A 200 12.95 26.96 -3.26
CA ASP A 200 12.35 27.73 -4.36
C ASP A 200 12.34 26.97 -5.71
N SER A 201 13.09 25.87 -5.81
CA SER A 201 13.16 25.03 -7.01
C SER A 201 12.32 23.74 -6.88
N LEU A 202 11.44 23.63 -5.90
CA LEU A 202 10.63 22.41 -5.66
C LEU A 202 9.78 22.01 -6.87
N GLU A 203 9.22 22.98 -7.59
CA GLU A 203 8.41 22.74 -8.79
C GLU A 203 9.16 22.02 -9.91
N ALA A 204 10.49 22.06 -9.89
CA ALA A 204 11.34 21.37 -10.89
C ALA A 204 11.52 19.86 -10.59
N VAL A 205 11.06 19.37 -9.45
CA VAL A 205 11.28 17.96 -9.01
C VAL A 205 10.05 17.34 -8.37
N LEU A 206 9.03 18.12 -8.03
CA LEU A 206 7.87 17.65 -7.26
C LEU A 206 6.59 18.13 -7.93
N ASP A 207 5.64 17.24 -8.13
CA ASP A 207 4.28 17.63 -8.51
C ASP A 207 3.60 18.32 -7.33
N ILE A 208 3.58 19.64 -7.38
CA ILE A 208 3.03 20.49 -6.30
C ILE A 208 1.54 20.23 -6.10
N LYS A 209 0.80 20.00 -7.19
CA LYS A 209 -0.64 19.75 -7.12
C LYS A 209 -0.93 18.48 -6.31
N THR A 210 -0.33 17.35 -6.66
CA THR A 210 -0.56 16.09 -5.94
C THR A 210 -0.04 16.17 -4.51
N THR A 211 1.05 16.89 -4.26
CA THR A 211 1.58 17.14 -2.93
C THR A 211 0.58 17.89 -2.05
N LEU A 212 0.02 19.00 -2.55
CA LEU A 212 -0.96 19.79 -1.81
C LEU A 212 -2.28 19.02 -1.61
N GLN A 213 -2.73 18.25 -2.60
CA GLN A 213 -3.90 17.38 -2.47
C GLN A 213 -3.69 16.33 -1.37
N TYR A 214 -2.53 15.65 -1.37
CA TYR A 214 -2.16 14.67 -0.34
C TYR A 214 -2.17 15.30 1.06
N LEU A 215 -1.50 16.43 1.24
CA LEU A 215 -1.41 17.10 2.54
C LEU A 215 -2.78 17.62 3.02
N ALA A 216 -3.57 18.22 2.12
CA ALA A 216 -4.90 18.72 2.45
C ALA A 216 -5.85 17.59 2.87
N MET A 217 -5.86 16.49 2.13
CA MET A 217 -6.69 15.33 2.46
C MET A 217 -6.32 14.72 3.80
N ASN A 218 -5.04 14.59 4.12
CA ASN A 218 -4.59 14.09 5.41
C ASN A 218 -5.02 15.00 6.58
N ILE A 219 -5.05 16.31 6.35
CA ILE A 219 -5.56 17.28 7.35
C ILE A 219 -7.07 17.12 7.52
N LEU A 220 -7.81 17.09 6.42
CA LEU A 220 -9.28 17.01 6.43
C LEU A 220 -9.81 15.73 7.04
N THR A 221 -9.13 14.60 6.78
CA THR A 221 -9.51 13.29 7.32
C THR A 221 -8.97 13.04 8.72
N GLY A 222 -8.17 13.95 9.26
CA GLY A 222 -7.51 13.77 10.56
C GLY A 222 -6.54 12.59 10.58
N SER A 223 -5.94 12.26 9.42
CA SER A 223 -4.91 11.22 9.36
C SER A 223 -3.70 11.63 10.20
N TRP A 224 -3.27 10.78 11.09
CA TRP A 224 -2.07 11.02 11.92
C TRP A 224 -0.95 10.02 11.61
N ASP A 225 -1.25 8.85 11.07
CA ASP A 225 -0.26 7.85 10.64
C ASP A 225 0.22 8.14 9.20
N ASP A 226 0.57 9.39 8.95
CA ASP A 226 0.97 9.91 7.65
C ASP A 226 2.36 10.56 7.67
N TYR A 227 2.76 11.17 6.55
CA TYR A 227 4.03 11.88 6.43
C TYR A 227 4.19 13.01 7.46
N ARG A 228 3.13 13.78 7.75
CA ARG A 228 3.21 15.00 8.57
C ARG A 228 3.55 14.67 10.03
N PHE A 229 3.00 13.58 10.56
CA PHE A 229 3.15 13.22 11.97
C PHE A 229 4.11 12.06 12.17
N LEU A 230 3.82 10.88 11.63
CA LEU A 230 4.67 9.69 11.82
C LEU A 230 5.70 9.45 10.71
N ARG A 231 5.74 10.23 9.63
CA ARG A 231 6.62 10.05 8.48
C ARG A 231 6.47 8.64 7.89
N ASN A 232 5.24 8.27 7.65
CA ASN A 232 4.84 6.92 7.30
C ASN A 232 3.74 6.90 6.22
N ASN A 233 3.42 5.73 5.71
CA ASN A 233 2.22 5.42 4.93
C ASN A 233 1.97 6.30 3.70
N PHE A 234 2.94 6.38 2.81
CA PHE A 234 2.79 6.97 1.50
C PHE A 234 3.71 6.29 0.49
N TYR A 235 3.50 6.57 -0.80
CA TYR A 235 4.44 6.24 -1.85
C TYR A 235 4.87 7.49 -2.57
N LEU A 236 6.08 7.45 -3.10
CA LEU A 236 6.61 8.43 -4.04
C LEU A 236 6.86 7.74 -5.37
N TYR A 237 6.37 8.33 -6.46
CA TYR A 237 6.62 7.84 -7.81
C TYR A 237 7.30 8.93 -8.64
N HIS A 238 8.48 8.63 -9.16
CA HIS A 238 9.15 9.46 -10.16
C HIS A 238 8.55 9.14 -11.53
N ASN A 239 7.85 10.11 -12.12
CA ASN A 239 7.32 9.98 -13.47
C ASN A 239 8.36 10.43 -14.50
N PRO A 240 8.86 9.54 -15.38
CA PRO A 240 9.88 9.90 -16.36
C PRO A 240 9.42 10.90 -17.42
N ASP A 241 8.13 11.02 -17.70
CA ASP A 241 7.61 11.92 -18.74
C ASP A 241 7.79 13.41 -18.41
N ASN A 242 7.73 13.75 -17.13
CA ASN A 242 7.84 15.14 -16.67
C ASN A 242 8.98 15.37 -15.68
N ASP A 243 9.72 14.31 -15.34
CA ASP A 243 10.82 14.31 -14.34
C ASP A 243 10.38 14.78 -12.93
N LEU A 244 9.08 14.64 -12.61
CA LEU A 244 8.52 15.02 -11.32
C LEU A 244 8.24 13.79 -10.43
N ILE A 245 8.33 14.01 -9.12
CA ILE A 245 7.90 13.05 -8.12
C ILE A 245 6.46 13.35 -7.71
N HIS A 246 5.62 12.31 -7.74
CA HIS A 246 4.21 12.33 -7.37
C HIS A 246 3.99 11.61 -6.04
N TRP A 247 3.13 12.17 -5.20
CA TRP A 247 2.64 11.50 -4.01
C TRP A 247 1.50 10.54 -4.35
N ILE A 248 1.54 9.34 -3.75
CA ILE A 248 0.45 8.36 -3.82
C ILE A 248 0.07 8.01 -2.39
N PRO A 249 -1.21 8.21 -2.01
CA PRO A 249 -1.70 7.94 -0.66
C PRO A 249 -1.72 6.44 -0.33
N TYR A 250 -1.49 6.12 0.94
CA TYR A 250 -1.48 4.73 1.41
C TYR A 250 -1.86 4.65 2.89
N ASP A 251 -2.67 3.63 3.23
CA ASP A 251 -3.06 3.20 4.58
C ASP A 251 -3.82 4.27 5.40
N TYR A 252 -5.15 4.18 5.41
CA TYR A 252 -6.04 5.21 5.97
C TYR A 252 -6.98 4.69 7.07
N ASP A 253 -6.61 3.60 7.75
CA ASP A 253 -7.41 3.08 8.87
C ASP A 253 -7.33 3.97 10.12
N ASN A 254 -6.31 4.81 10.23
CA ASN A 254 -6.09 5.74 11.33
C ASN A 254 -6.54 7.17 11.00
N THR A 255 -7.85 7.35 10.76
CA THR A 255 -8.48 8.60 10.32
C THR A 255 -9.78 8.85 11.07
N PHE A 256 -10.37 10.04 10.88
CA PHE A 256 -11.69 10.42 11.42
C PHE A 256 -11.82 10.22 12.94
N GLY A 257 -10.81 10.68 13.68
CA GLY A 257 -10.86 10.73 15.15
C GLY A 257 -10.40 9.45 15.85
N ILE A 258 -9.85 8.46 15.13
CA ILE A 258 -9.09 7.39 15.79
C ILE A 258 -7.73 7.97 16.21
N ASP A 259 -7.38 7.78 17.47
CA ASP A 259 -6.04 8.08 17.94
C ASP A 259 -5.46 6.92 18.79
N TRP A 260 -4.23 7.09 19.29
CA TRP A 260 -3.55 6.11 20.12
C TRP A 260 -3.92 6.22 21.59
N PHE A 261 -4.53 7.31 21.95
CA PHE A 261 -4.99 7.58 23.30
C PHE A 261 -6.48 7.33 23.30
N ASP A 262 -6.94 6.36 24.08
CA ASP A 262 -8.38 6.17 24.28
C ASP A 262 -8.97 7.53 24.65
N ILE A 263 -9.61 8.17 23.69
CA ILE A 263 -10.42 9.34 23.95
C ILE A 263 -11.75 8.80 24.44
N ASP A 264 -11.92 8.82 25.77
CA ASP A 264 -13.19 8.57 26.42
C ASP A 264 -14.28 9.58 26.00
#